data_b1ded4a9a18ca1d2cca8707d5f7f7c72
#
_entry.id   b1ded4a9a18ca1d2cca8707d5f7f7c72
#
_cell.length_a   1.000
_cell.length_b   1.000
_cell.length_c   1.000
_cell.angle_alpha   90.00
_cell.angle_beta   90.00
_cell.angle_gamma   90.00
#
_symmetry.space_group_name_H-M   'P 1'
#
loop_
_entity.id
_entity.type
_entity.pdbx_description
1 polymer ?
#
loop_
_entity_poly.entity_id
_entity_poly.type
_entity_poly.pdbx_seq_one_letter_code
_entity_poly.pdbx_strand_id
1 'polypeptide(L)'
;MNIEEYRSYCLSKKGVTESFPFPKLPNVFVFKVLGKMFTATDIESFKSISVKAHSEEIETLRARYSCLDTQAYMSKKHWNKVILDNSVEDSVIYKWIDTSYELVIKNFTKKQQLELKSL
;
A
#
# COMPACT_ATOMS: atom_id res chain seq x y z
N MET A 1 11.59 -0.36 9.82
CA MET A 1 11.20 -1.23 8.68
C MET A 1 12.20 -1.05 7.55
N ASN A 2 12.69 -2.13 7.00
CA ASN A 2 13.53 -2.09 5.80
C ASN A 2 12.76 -2.64 4.60
N ILE A 3 13.36 -2.54 3.41
CA ILE A 3 12.71 -2.96 2.16
C ILE A 3 12.40 -4.48 2.15
N GLU A 4 13.24 -5.30 2.73
CA GLU A 4 13.05 -6.74 2.78
C GLU A 4 11.88 -7.12 3.68
N GLU A 5 11.76 -6.48 4.84
CA GLU A 5 10.63 -6.67 5.76
C GLU A 5 9.31 -6.24 5.11
N TYR A 6 9.30 -5.08 4.46
CA TYR A 6 8.15 -4.59 3.71
C TYR A 6 7.73 -5.57 2.62
N ARG A 7 8.69 -6.00 1.80
CA ARG A 7 8.44 -6.95 0.71
C ARG A 7 7.87 -8.27 1.24
N SER A 8 8.50 -8.84 2.26
CA SER A 8 8.05 -10.11 2.86
C SER A 8 6.64 -10.00 3.41
N TYR A 9 6.32 -8.89 4.08
CA TYR A 9 4.99 -8.67 4.63
C TYR A 9 3.94 -8.60 3.52
N CYS A 10 4.19 -7.83 2.48
CA CYS A 10 3.26 -7.71 1.36
C CYS A 10 3.06 -9.04 0.63
N LEU A 11 4.14 -9.78 0.37
CA LEU A 11 4.06 -11.07 -0.32
C LEU A 11 3.42 -12.17 0.51
N SER A 12 3.34 -12.02 1.84
CA SER A 12 2.66 -12.98 2.71
C SER A 12 1.15 -12.96 2.52
N LYS A 13 0.61 -11.91 1.93
CA LYS A 13 -0.83 -11.77 1.71
C LYS A 13 -1.25 -12.57 0.48
N LYS A 14 -2.45 -13.13 0.56
CA LYS A 14 -2.99 -14.02 -0.49
C LYS A 14 -3.17 -13.28 -1.81
N GLY A 15 -2.72 -13.90 -2.90
CA GLY A 15 -2.90 -13.40 -4.25
C GLY A 15 -2.02 -12.23 -4.65
N VAL A 16 -0.98 -11.93 -3.87
CA VAL A 16 -0.11 -10.78 -4.10
C VAL A 16 1.03 -11.13 -5.05
N THR A 17 1.27 -10.23 -5.99
CA THR A 17 2.41 -10.27 -6.92
C THR A 17 3.16 -8.94 -6.83
N GLU A 18 4.44 -8.97 -7.21
CA GLU A 18 5.29 -7.80 -7.24
C GLU A 18 5.74 -7.48 -8.66
N SER A 19 5.91 -6.19 -8.97
CA SER A 19 6.35 -5.77 -10.31
C SER A 19 6.87 -4.34 -10.32
N PHE A 20 7.52 -3.98 -11.44
CA PHE A 20 7.93 -2.62 -11.78
C PHE A 20 7.16 -2.19 -13.02
N PRO A 21 5.88 -1.77 -12.89
CA PRO A 21 4.99 -1.60 -14.04
C PRO A 21 5.16 -0.29 -14.81
N PHE A 22 6.01 0.62 -14.35
CA PHE A 22 6.14 1.96 -14.94
C PHE A 22 7.52 2.15 -15.60
N PRO A 23 7.64 1.97 -16.92
CA PRO A 23 8.93 2.11 -17.59
C PRO A 23 9.63 3.45 -17.41
N LYS A 24 8.83 4.53 -17.26
CA LYS A 24 9.36 5.88 -17.03
C LYS A 24 9.74 6.15 -15.58
N LEU A 25 9.36 5.26 -14.67
CA LEU A 25 9.63 5.32 -13.24
C LEU A 25 10.20 3.97 -12.80
N PRO A 26 11.43 3.63 -13.22
CA PRO A 26 11.96 2.26 -13.08
C PRO A 26 12.17 1.82 -11.63
N ASN A 27 12.21 2.74 -10.69
CA ASN A 27 12.41 2.42 -9.28
C ASN A 27 11.10 2.26 -8.50
N VAL A 28 9.95 2.48 -9.13
CA VAL A 28 8.64 2.31 -8.48
C VAL A 28 8.28 0.83 -8.47
N PHE A 29 8.31 0.27 -7.27
CA PHE A 29 8.06 -1.14 -6.97
C PHE A 29 6.64 -1.27 -6.42
N VAL A 30 5.82 -2.10 -7.07
CA VAL A 30 4.38 -2.18 -6.83
C VAL A 30 3.99 -3.58 -6.40
N PHE A 31 3.11 -3.66 -5.40
CA PHE A 31 2.43 -4.90 -5.01
C PHE A 31 0.97 -4.83 -5.41
N LYS A 32 0.52 -5.87 -6.09
CA LYS A 32 -0.86 -5.99 -6.59
C LYS A 32 -1.50 -7.25 -6.03
N VAL A 33 -2.80 -7.17 -5.77
CA VAL A 33 -3.62 -8.34 -5.48
C VAL A 33 -4.57 -8.54 -6.66
N LEU A 34 -4.46 -9.70 -7.32
CA LEU A 34 -5.21 -10.01 -8.55
C LEU A 34 -5.17 -8.84 -9.56
N GLY A 35 -3.99 -8.28 -9.77
CA GLY A 35 -3.77 -7.20 -10.73
C GLY A 35 -4.11 -5.79 -10.27
N LYS A 36 -4.57 -5.61 -9.03
CA LYS A 36 -4.89 -4.28 -8.47
C LYS A 36 -3.86 -3.86 -7.44
N MET A 37 -3.25 -2.69 -7.66
CA MET A 37 -2.25 -2.14 -6.75
C MET A 37 -2.88 -1.79 -5.39
N PHE A 38 -2.20 -2.20 -4.31
CA PHE A 38 -2.59 -1.78 -2.96
C PHE A 38 -1.45 -1.09 -2.20
N THR A 39 -0.21 -1.22 -2.63
CA THR A 39 0.92 -0.49 -2.05
C THR A 39 2.06 -0.40 -3.05
N ALA A 40 2.89 0.62 -2.89
CA ALA A 40 4.04 0.86 -3.75
C ALA A 40 5.12 1.63 -2.97
N THR A 41 6.35 1.54 -3.45
CA THR A 41 7.47 2.30 -2.91
C THR A 41 8.50 2.60 -4.00
N ASP A 42 9.40 3.53 -3.72
CA ASP A 42 10.64 3.69 -4.49
C ASP A 42 11.67 2.73 -3.88
N ILE A 43 12.08 1.73 -4.65
CA ILE A 43 12.94 0.65 -4.14
C ILE A 43 14.36 1.14 -3.84
N GLU A 44 14.81 2.18 -4.52
CA GLU A 44 16.16 2.72 -4.33
C GLU A 44 16.28 3.51 -3.04
N SER A 45 15.36 4.43 -2.80
CA SER A 45 15.40 5.31 -1.62
C SER A 45 14.74 4.70 -0.39
N PHE A 46 13.66 3.99 -0.59
CA PHE A 46 12.77 3.44 0.45
C PHE A 46 12.53 4.41 1.61
N LYS A 47 12.17 5.65 1.27
CA LYS A 47 11.87 6.70 2.25
C LYS A 47 10.40 6.78 2.61
N SER A 48 9.54 6.21 1.77
CA SER A 48 8.09 6.23 1.97
C SER A 48 7.44 5.07 1.22
N ILE A 49 6.21 4.77 1.63
CA ILE A 49 5.34 3.83 0.92
C ILE A 49 4.01 4.50 0.64
N SER A 50 3.29 4.02 -0.35
CA SER A 50 1.93 4.46 -0.66
C SER A 50 0.95 3.40 -0.21
N VAL A 51 -0.13 3.80 0.46
CA VAL A 51 -1.21 2.89 0.87
C VAL A 51 -2.56 3.58 0.69
N LYS A 52 -3.60 2.79 0.40
CA LYS A 52 -4.98 3.28 0.41
C LYS A 52 -5.49 3.41 1.83
N ALA A 53 -6.39 4.37 2.04
CA ALA A 53 -7.10 4.54 3.29
C ALA A 53 -8.57 4.82 3.02
N HIS A 54 -9.41 4.64 4.04
CA HIS A 54 -10.83 5.00 3.93
C HIS A 54 -10.96 6.50 3.66
N SER A 55 -11.67 6.86 2.61
CA SER A 55 -11.81 8.27 2.18
C SER A 55 -12.41 9.15 3.27
N GLU A 56 -13.27 8.61 4.11
CA GLU A 56 -13.90 9.33 5.22
C GLU A 56 -12.93 9.64 6.36
N GLU A 57 -11.84 8.88 6.47
CA GLU A 57 -10.87 8.98 7.57
C GLU A 57 -9.54 9.59 7.14
N ILE A 58 -9.29 9.69 5.84
CA ILE A 58 -7.95 9.98 5.32
C ILE A 58 -7.40 11.34 5.78
N GLU A 59 -8.24 12.38 5.84
CA GLU A 59 -7.81 13.69 6.30
C GLU A 59 -7.55 13.71 7.81
N THR A 60 -8.39 13.03 8.57
CA THR A 60 -8.22 12.88 10.02
C THR A 60 -6.92 12.15 10.34
N LEU A 61 -6.59 11.12 9.57
CA LEU A 61 -5.33 10.38 9.72
C LEU A 61 -4.13 11.28 9.44
N ARG A 62 -4.17 12.07 8.37
CA ARG A 62 -3.08 13.01 8.04
C ARG A 62 -2.90 14.07 9.11
N ALA A 63 -3.99 14.54 9.70
CA ALA A 63 -3.93 15.51 10.80
C ALA A 63 -3.33 14.89 12.08
N ARG A 64 -3.60 13.61 12.31
CA ARG A 64 -3.17 12.90 13.51
C ARG A 64 -1.72 12.41 13.46
N TYR A 65 -1.25 11.97 12.29
CA TYR A 65 0.07 11.37 12.13
C TYR A 65 0.95 12.22 11.22
N SER A 66 2.03 12.75 11.77
CA SER A 66 2.97 13.58 11.02
C SER A 66 3.66 12.86 9.85
N CYS A 67 3.74 11.52 9.92
CA CYS A 67 4.33 10.71 8.86
C CYS A 67 3.41 10.48 7.67
N LEU A 68 2.13 10.88 7.74
CA LEU A 68 1.18 10.73 6.65
C LEU A 68 1.03 12.02 5.86
N ASP A 69 1.06 11.91 4.54
CA ASP A 69 0.92 13.04 3.62
C ASP A 69 0.19 12.59 2.35
N THR A 70 -0.11 13.54 1.48
CA THR A 70 -0.62 13.22 0.15
C THR A 70 0.50 12.61 -0.69
N GLN A 71 0.13 11.67 -1.58
CA GLN A 71 1.07 11.08 -2.52
C GLN A 71 0.94 11.75 -3.87
N ALA A 72 2.06 12.24 -4.41
CA ALA A 72 2.10 12.81 -5.75
C ALA A 72 1.60 11.78 -6.79
N TYR A 73 0.88 12.24 -7.78
CA TYR A 73 0.32 11.43 -8.88
C TYR A 73 -0.77 10.43 -8.45
N MET A 74 -1.22 10.49 -7.19
CA MET A 74 -2.30 9.64 -6.68
C MET A 74 -3.44 10.47 -6.13
N SER A 75 -4.64 9.89 -6.10
CA SER A 75 -5.84 10.54 -5.57
C SER A 75 -5.67 10.86 -4.08
N LYS A 76 -5.78 12.13 -3.73
CA LYS A 76 -5.73 12.61 -2.35
C LYS A 76 -6.85 12.05 -1.47
N LYS A 77 -7.96 11.64 -2.09
CA LYS A 77 -9.13 11.09 -1.38
C LYS A 77 -8.95 9.64 -0.98
N HIS A 78 -8.01 8.92 -1.61
CA HIS A 78 -7.89 7.47 -1.46
C HIS A 78 -6.51 7.01 -1.06
N TRP A 79 -5.46 7.80 -1.24
CA TRP A 79 -4.10 7.39 -1.03
C TRP A 79 -3.36 8.27 -0.03
N ASN A 80 -2.56 7.64 0.83
CA ASN A 80 -1.60 8.30 1.70
C ASN A 80 -0.18 7.88 1.33
N LYS A 81 0.74 8.84 1.48
CA LYS A 81 2.16 8.56 1.56
C LYS A 81 2.50 8.35 3.03
N VAL A 82 3.13 7.24 3.37
CA VAL A 82 3.65 6.97 4.71
C VAL A 82 5.16 7.21 4.69
N ILE A 83 5.60 8.26 5.35
CA ILE A 83 7.02 8.59 5.47
C ILE A 83 7.63 7.67 6.52
N LEU A 84 8.71 6.97 6.15
CA LEU A 84 9.36 5.98 7.01
C LEU A 84 10.42 6.67 7.89
N ASP A 85 9.97 7.48 8.83
CA ASP A 85 10.80 8.32 9.71
C ASP A 85 10.86 7.83 11.16
N ASN A 86 10.37 6.62 11.42
CA ASN A 86 10.29 6.01 12.75
C ASN A 86 9.40 6.77 13.75
N SER A 87 8.52 7.66 13.28
CA SER A 87 7.59 8.37 14.16
C SER A 87 6.46 7.48 14.67
N VAL A 88 6.22 6.35 14.02
CA VAL A 88 5.28 5.31 14.46
C VAL A 88 5.96 3.95 14.42
N GLU A 89 5.46 3.01 15.22
CA GLU A 89 5.96 1.65 15.21
C GLU A 89 5.60 0.92 13.90
N ASP A 90 6.41 -0.05 13.52
CA ASP A 90 6.18 -0.84 12.32
C ASP A 90 4.81 -1.53 12.34
N SER A 91 4.33 -1.95 13.51
CA SER A 91 3.02 -2.57 13.66
C SER A 91 1.87 -1.67 13.17
N VAL A 92 2.01 -0.35 13.34
CA VAL A 92 1.03 0.62 12.85
C VAL A 92 1.07 0.69 11.32
N ILE A 93 2.27 0.70 10.75
CA ILE A 93 2.45 0.71 9.29
C ILE A 93 1.89 -0.56 8.67
N TYR A 94 2.14 -1.71 9.28
CA TYR A 94 1.58 -2.98 8.81
C TYR A 94 0.05 -2.98 8.83
N LYS A 95 -0.58 -2.38 9.84
CA LYS A 95 -2.04 -2.21 9.86
C LYS A 95 -2.54 -1.34 8.71
N TRP A 96 -1.81 -0.28 8.37
CA TRP A 96 -2.17 0.56 7.22
C TRP A 96 -2.02 -0.20 5.90
N ILE A 97 -1.02 -1.06 5.77
CA ILE A 97 -0.88 -1.95 4.61
C ILE A 97 -2.06 -2.93 4.56
N ASP A 98 -2.44 -3.53 5.68
CA ASP A 98 -3.58 -4.44 5.78
C ASP A 98 -4.87 -3.75 5.34
N THR A 99 -5.12 -2.54 5.83
CA THR A 99 -6.30 -1.75 5.47
C THR A 99 -6.32 -1.49 3.96
N SER A 100 -5.17 -1.14 3.39
CA SER A 100 -5.06 -0.90 1.95
C SER A 100 -5.41 -2.15 1.14
N TYR A 101 -4.86 -3.30 1.52
CA TYR A 101 -5.18 -4.58 0.90
C TYR A 101 -6.68 -4.90 0.99
N GLU A 102 -7.27 -4.76 2.15
CA GLU A 102 -8.69 -5.03 2.39
C GLU A 102 -9.60 -4.11 1.59
N LEU A 103 -9.24 -2.83 1.47
CA LEU A 103 -10.00 -1.87 0.67
C LEU A 103 -10.00 -2.23 -0.82
N VAL A 104 -8.89 -2.75 -1.32
CA VAL A 104 -8.82 -3.20 -2.70
C VAL A 104 -9.68 -4.44 -2.92
N ILE A 105 -9.55 -5.46 -2.08
CA ILE A 105 -10.32 -6.70 -2.25
C ILE A 105 -11.82 -6.51 -2.01
N LYS A 106 -12.22 -5.54 -1.18
CA LYS A 106 -13.62 -5.21 -0.93
C LYS A 106 -14.36 -4.83 -2.21
N ASN A 107 -13.67 -4.20 -3.16
CA ASN A 107 -14.24 -3.76 -4.43
C ASN A 107 -14.19 -4.84 -5.52
N PHE A 108 -13.72 -6.03 -5.21
CA PHE A 108 -13.67 -7.14 -6.16
C PHE A 108 -15.09 -7.66 -6.47
N THR A 109 -15.27 -8.14 -7.71
CA THR A 109 -16.47 -8.86 -8.10
C THR A 109 -16.56 -10.19 -7.32
N LYS A 110 -17.74 -10.82 -7.33
CA LYS A 110 -17.91 -12.15 -6.72
C LYS A 110 -16.94 -13.16 -7.31
N LYS A 111 -16.72 -13.09 -8.62
CA LYS A 111 -15.77 -13.97 -9.33
C LYS A 111 -14.34 -13.79 -8.78
N GLN A 112 -13.91 -12.55 -8.63
CA GLN A 112 -12.59 -12.24 -8.09
C GLN A 112 -12.45 -12.64 -6.62
N GLN A 113 -13.50 -12.46 -5.82
CA GLN A 113 -13.53 -12.92 -4.43
C GLN A 113 -13.36 -14.43 -4.33
N LEU A 114 -14.04 -15.18 -5.18
CA LEU A 114 -13.93 -16.65 -5.26
C LEU A 114 -12.53 -17.07 -5.71
N GLU A 115 -12.00 -16.40 -6.72
CA GLU A 115 -10.63 -16.65 -7.22
C GLU A 115 -9.61 -16.47 -6.12
N LEU A 116 -9.72 -15.40 -5.33
CA LEU A 116 -8.82 -15.11 -4.22
C LEU A 116 -8.90 -16.20 -3.14
N LYS A 117 -10.11 -16.66 -2.81
CA LYS A 117 -10.33 -17.73 -1.82
C LYS A 117 -9.74 -19.06 -2.25
N SER A 118 -9.64 -19.30 -3.54
CA SER A 118 -9.16 -20.58 -4.08
C SER A 118 -7.62 -20.68 -4.13
N LEU A 119 -6.94 -19.60 -3.86
CA LEU A 119 -5.47 -19.58 -3.86
C LEU A 119 -4.85 -20.21 -2.61
#